data_d5e2ae0b8dcccaf2f26196988a480686
#
_entry.id   d5e2ae0b8dcccaf2f26196988a480686
#
_cell.length_a   1.000
_cell.length_b   1.000
_cell.length_c   1.000
_cell.angle_alpha   90.00
_cell.angle_beta   90.00
_cell.angle_gamma   90.00
#
_symmetry.space_group_name_H-M   'P 1'
#
loop_
_entity.id
_entity.type
_entity.pdbx_description
1 polymer ?
#
loop_
_entity_poly.entity_id
_entity_poly.type
_entity_poly.pdbx_seq_one_letter_code
_entity_poly.pdbx_strand_id
1 'polypeptide(L)'
;MSVSTRGMYASQQDMKKSTIWFLTIIMALTFMGLLYVQIMYMNNMKKMRDDQFAEGVKRSLYAVSTRLEQDEAKYYLEEDIASLETDLYPRVNSDGSVGINNKFTTSEGINYDLSLKMHVDRRAVSPSMREMLRGKYLYQKGLLDEVILSIINESSDRPIPERADSAEVARYLRSELDNNGLTMPFEFAVVNRVGAYVYKSAEFRPSVKDDSGMFVQTLFPNDPKNKMYYLKVYFPTKSDYIFDSIRFMI
;
A
#
# COMPACT_ATOMS: atom_id res chain seq x y z
N MET A 1 18.24 63.55 -71.35
CA MET A 1 18.56 63.23 -69.98
C MET A 1 17.40 62.57 -69.27
N SER A 2 17.20 61.26 -69.52
CA SER A 2 16.04 60.52 -68.91
C SER A 2 16.29 59.04 -68.88
N VAL A 3 17.39 58.55 -68.18
CA VAL A 3 17.71 57.12 -68.09
C VAL A 3 18.03 56.68 -66.68
N SER A 4 18.10 57.60 -65.67
CA SER A 4 18.63 57.25 -64.31
C SER A 4 17.60 56.88 -63.24
N THR A 5 16.30 57.04 -63.48
CA THR A 5 15.32 56.82 -62.37
C THR A 5 14.68 55.43 -62.34
N ARG A 6 14.68 54.67 -63.46
CA ARG A 6 14.09 53.31 -63.44
C ARG A 6 14.88 52.23 -62.73
N GLY A 7 16.20 52.36 -62.68
CA GLY A 7 17.05 51.38 -61.97
C GLY A 7 16.97 51.44 -60.40
N MET A 8 16.71 52.68 -59.94
CA MET A 8 16.66 52.93 -58.48
C MET A 8 15.40 52.34 -57.79
N TYR A 9 14.26 52.35 -58.52
CA TYR A 9 13.00 51.79 -57.99
C TYR A 9 12.98 50.26 -58.02
N ALA A 10 13.64 49.62 -59.00
CA ALA A 10 13.74 48.15 -59.08
C ALA A 10 14.55 47.55 -57.92
N SER A 11 15.68 48.17 -57.56
CA SER A 11 16.54 47.79 -56.47
C SER A 11 15.85 47.93 -55.08
N GLN A 12 15.03 48.97 -54.93
CA GLN A 12 14.29 49.18 -53.68
C GLN A 12 13.12 48.24 -53.50
N GLN A 13 12.51 47.76 -54.59
CA GLN A 13 11.42 46.79 -54.55
C GLN A 13 11.93 45.39 -54.28
N ASP A 14 13.09 45.01 -54.78
CA ASP A 14 13.72 43.71 -54.53
C ASP A 14 14.29 43.63 -53.10
N MET A 15 14.81 44.70 -52.55
CA MET A 15 15.19 44.79 -51.15
C MET A 15 13.98 44.56 -50.20
N LYS A 16 12.83 45.15 -50.51
CA LYS A 16 11.59 44.93 -49.73
C LYS A 16 11.10 43.49 -49.76
N LYS A 17 11.14 42.86 -50.92
CA LYS A 17 10.78 41.43 -51.08
C LYS A 17 11.72 40.51 -50.31
N SER A 18 13.01 40.74 -50.40
CA SER A 18 14.02 39.99 -49.63
C SER A 18 13.84 40.13 -48.12
N THR A 19 13.55 41.34 -47.66
CA THR A 19 13.33 41.61 -46.22
C THR A 19 12.05 40.92 -45.72
N ILE A 20 10.98 40.90 -46.48
CA ILE A 20 9.73 40.21 -46.14
C ILE A 20 9.98 38.70 -46.09
N TRP A 21 10.71 38.13 -47.03
CA TRP A 21 11.02 36.68 -47.05
C TRP A 21 11.91 36.28 -45.87
N PHE A 22 12.91 37.08 -45.51
CA PHE A 22 13.75 36.88 -44.36
C PHE A 22 12.96 36.94 -43.02
N LEU A 23 12.05 37.89 -42.90
CA LEU A 23 11.16 38.03 -41.75
C LEU A 23 10.24 36.80 -41.60
N THR A 24 9.71 36.31 -42.73
CA THR A 24 8.85 35.12 -42.74
C THR A 24 9.58 33.87 -42.30
N ILE A 25 10.84 33.68 -42.70
CA ILE A 25 11.68 32.56 -42.26
C ILE A 25 11.95 32.64 -40.75
N ILE A 26 12.29 33.81 -40.22
CA ILE A 26 12.51 34.00 -38.80
C ILE A 26 11.24 33.67 -38.03
N MET A 27 10.08 34.15 -38.47
CA MET A 27 8.78 33.88 -37.88
C MET A 27 8.44 32.36 -37.89
N ALA A 28 8.71 31.69 -39.01
CA ALA A 28 8.50 30.26 -39.16
C ALA A 28 9.45 29.43 -38.19
N LEU A 29 10.70 29.87 -38.09
CA LEU A 29 11.67 29.25 -37.17
C LEU A 29 11.30 29.42 -35.71
N THR A 30 10.86 30.63 -35.31
CA THR A 30 10.40 30.89 -33.93
C THR A 30 9.14 30.07 -33.61
N PHE A 31 8.19 29.98 -34.55
CA PHE A 31 7.00 29.17 -34.39
C PHE A 31 7.34 27.66 -34.23
N MET A 32 8.24 27.15 -35.09
CA MET A 32 8.72 25.76 -34.97
C MET A 32 9.43 25.48 -33.65
N GLY A 33 10.25 26.42 -33.20
CA GLY A 33 10.91 26.35 -31.87
C GLY A 33 9.87 26.29 -30.72
N LEU A 34 8.81 27.09 -30.84
CA LEU A 34 7.76 27.14 -29.82
C LEU A 34 6.95 25.83 -29.81
N LEU A 35 6.63 25.26 -30.97
CA LEU A 35 5.99 23.94 -31.09
C LEU A 35 6.86 22.82 -30.46
N TYR A 36 8.16 22.87 -30.74
CA TYR A 36 9.09 21.88 -30.15
C TYR A 36 9.08 21.94 -28.62
N VAL A 37 9.15 23.13 -28.03
CA VAL A 37 9.08 23.31 -26.57
C VAL A 37 7.75 22.83 -26.00
N GLN A 38 6.61 23.08 -26.70
CA GLN A 38 5.29 22.60 -26.28
C GLN A 38 5.22 21.08 -26.25
N ILE A 39 5.74 20.41 -27.30
CA ILE A 39 5.77 18.93 -27.37
C ILE A 39 6.64 18.37 -26.24
N MET A 40 7.82 18.96 -26.02
CA MET A 40 8.72 18.56 -24.93
C MET A 40 8.05 18.72 -23.57
N TYR A 41 7.36 19.84 -23.34
CA TYR A 41 6.63 20.09 -22.11
C TYR A 41 5.52 19.07 -21.89
N MET A 42 4.74 18.76 -22.93
CA MET A 42 3.67 17.77 -22.87
C MET A 42 4.19 16.36 -22.53
N ASN A 43 5.31 15.96 -23.12
CA ASN A 43 5.94 14.68 -22.82
C ASN A 43 6.44 14.59 -21.37
N ASN A 44 7.02 15.66 -20.86
CA ASN A 44 7.45 15.73 -19.46
C ASN A 44 6.28 15.68 -18.48
N MET A 45 5.17 16.37 -18.82
CA MET A 45 3.93 16.33 -18.03
C MET A 45 3.35 14.92 -17.97
N LYS A 46 3.30 14.22 -19.12
CA LYS A 46 2.83 12.84 -19.21
C LYS A 46 3.67 11.93 -18.29
N LYS A 47 4.98 12.02 -18.39
CA LYS A 47 5.89 11.23 -17.56
C LYS A 47 5.68 11.53 -16.06
N MET A 48 5.62 12.80 -15.69
CA MET A 48 5.39 13.19 -14.30
C MET A 48 4.05 12.64 -13.75
N ARG A 49 2.98 12.65 -14.57
CA ARG A 49 1.69 12.08 -14.17
C ARG A 49 1.74 10.56 -14.05
N ASP A 50 2.45 9.88 -14.93
CA ASP A 50 2.66 8.43 -14.86
C ASP A 50 3.43 8.04 -13.59
N ASP A 51 4.49 8.80 -13.27
CA ASP A 51 5.27 8.61 -12.05
C ASP A 51 4.43 8.87 -10.78
N GLN A 52 3.61 9.93 -10.76
CA GLN A 52 2.70 10.24 -9.64
C GLN A 52 1.64 9.15 -9.46
N PHE A 53 1.07 8.66 -10.56
CA PHE A 53 0.13 7.54 -10.54
C PHE A 53 0.78 6.28 -9.97
N ALA A 54 1.95 5.91 -10.47
CA ALA A 54 2.69 4.73 -10.03
C ALA A 54 3.04 4.81 -8.53
N GLU A 55 3.45 5.98 -8.05
CA GLU A 55 3.73 6.21 -6.64
C GLU A 55 2.47 6.10 -5.77
N GLY A 56 1.35 6.68 -6.21
CA GLY A 56 0.05 6.57 -5.53
C GLY A 56 -0.40 5.12 -5.42
N VAL A 57 -0.30 4.35 -6.51
CA VAL A 57 -0.62 2.91 -6.50
C VAL A 57 0.28 2.15 -5.54
N LYS A 58 1.60 2.35 -5.59
CA LYS A 58 2.55 1.66 -4.70
C LYS A 58 2.24 1.91 -3.23
N ARG A 59 1.93 3.17 -2.85
CA ARG A 59 1.51 3.51 -1.48
C ARG A 59 0.24 2.79 -1.08
N SER A 60 -0.76 2.78 -1.95
CA SER A 60 -2.02 2.08 -1.70
C SER A 60 -1.80 0.58 -1.50
N LEU A 61 -1.02 -0.06 -2.35
CA LEU A 61 -0.72 -1.49 -2.25
C LEU A 61 0.06 -1.83 -0.98
N TYR A 62 1.04 -0.99 -0.62
CA TYR A 62 1.77 -1.14 0.63
C TYR A 62 0.85 -1.01 1.85
N ALA A 63 -0.06 -0.03 1.85
CA ALA A 63 -1.03 0.14 2.91
C ALA A 63 -1.98 -1.06 3.04
N VAL A 64 -2.41 -1.65 1.91
CA VAL A 64 -3.22 -2.89 1.90
C VAL A 64 -2.44 -4.05 2.52
N SER A 65 -1.18 -4.27 2.13
CA SER A 65 -0.33 -5.31 2.72
C SER A 65 -0.19 -5.12 4.24
N THR A 66 0.09 -3.90 4.68
CA THR A 66 0.21 -3.57 6.11
C THR A 66 -1.09 -3.80 6.90
N ARG A 67 -2.26 -3.48 6.31
CA ARG A 67 -3.56 -3.77 6.95
C ARG A 67 -3.81 -5.25 7.12
N LEU A 68 -3.50 -6.05 6.10
CA LEU A 68 -3.64 -7.50 6.18
C LEU A 68 -2.72 -8.11 7.25
N GLU A 69 -1.50 -7.59 7.41
CA GLU A 69 -0.61 -7.98 8.51
C GLU A 69 -1.17 -7.59 9.89
N GLN A 70 -1.78 -6.40 9.98
CA GLN A 70 -2.43 -5.95 11.23
C GLN A 70 -3.63 -6.81 11.58
N ASP A 71 -4.46 -7.18 10.59
CA ASP A 71 -5.61 -8.06 10.80
C ASP A 71 -5.18 -9.46 11.23
N GLU A 72 -4.08 -9.97 10.66
CA GLU A 72 -3.50 -11.24 11.07
C GLU A 72 -2.97 -11.19 12.50
N ALA A 73 -2.21 -10.14 12.85
CA ALA A 73 -1.73 -9.93 14.21
C ALA A 73 -2.89 -9.82 15.22
N LYS A 74 -3.97 -9.13 14.84
CA LYS A 74 -5.19 -9.02 15.64
C LYS A 74 -5.87 -10.37 15.83
N TYR A 75 -5.94 -11.19 14.79
CA TYR A 75 -6.50 -12.54 14.86
C TYR A 75 -5.77 -13.40 15.89
N TYR A 76 -4.44 -13.45 15.84
CA TYR A 76 -3.65 -14.20 16.82
C TYR A 76 -3.78 -13.65 18.24
N LEU A 77 -3.84 -12.33 18.38
CA LEU A 77 -4.07 -11.69 19.67
C LEU A 77 -5.45 -12.07 20.26
N GLU A 78 -6.49 -12.09 19.44
CA GLU A 78 -7.84 -12.48 19.88
C GLU A 78 -7.90 -13.97 20.26
N GLU A 79 -7.22 -14.84 19.50
CA GLU A 79 -7.11 -16.27 19.79
C GLU A 79 -6.38 -16.52 21.11
N ASP A 80 -5.25 -15.82 21.35
CA ASP A 80 -4.51 -15.91 22.59
C ASP A 80 -5.30 -15.37 23.79
N ILE A 81 -5.99 -14.22 23.61
CA ILE A 81 -6.85 -13.67 24.69
C ILE A 81 -8.00 -14.62 25.01
N ALA A 82 -8.64 -15.23 23.99
CA ALA A 82 -9.71 -16.18 24.21
C ALA A 82 -9.24 -17.43 24.97
N SER A 83 -8.01 -17.90 24.69
CA SER A 83 -7.38 -18.98 25.43
C SER A 83 -7.07 -18.58 26.88
N LEU A 84 -6.63 -17.33 27.08
CA LEU A 84 -6.34 -16.75 28.38
C LEU A 84 -7.61 -16.56 29.23
N GLU A 85 -8.73 -16.11 28.65
CA GLU A 85 -10.00 -15.97 29.37
C GLU A 85 -10.48 -17.31 29.92
N THR A 86 -10.26 -18.40 29.21
CA THR A 86 -10.62 -19.74 29.67
C THR A 86 -9.78 -20.18 30.87
N ASP A 87 -8.52 -19.74 30.97
CA ASP A 87 -7.61 -20.05 32.08
C ASP A 87 -7.62 -19.01 33.22
N LEU A 88 -8.14 -17.80 32.97
CA LEU A 88 -8.20 -16.68 33.94
C LEU A 88 -9.36 -16.80 34.93
N TYR A 89 -10.27 -17.76 34.81
CA TYR A 89 -11.25 -17.99 35.85
C TYR A 89 -10.53 -18.53 37.09
N PRO A 90 -10.54 -17.77 38.21
CA PRO A 90 -9.88 -18.22 39.43
C PRO A 90 -10.51 -19.53 39.88
N ARG A 91 -9.81 -20.61 39.77
CA ARG A 91 -10.23 -21.89 40.36
C ARG A 91 -10.05 -21.79 41.88
N VAL A 92 -11.17 -21.80 42.55
CA VAL A 92 -11.17 -21.92 43.99
C VAL A 92 -10.86 -23.38 44.32
N ASN A 93 -9.66 -23.65 44.84
CA ASN A 93 -9.29 -24.98 45.28
C ASN A 93 -10.10 -25.34 46.54
N SER A 94 -10.23 -26.64 46.82
CA SER A 94 -10.93 -27.16 47.98
C SER A 94 -10.36 -26.68 49.33
N ASP A 95 -9.14 -26.15 49.36
CA ASP A 95 -8.47 -25.54 50.51
C ASP A 95 -8.76 -24.04 50.70
N GLY A 96 -9.64 -23.44 49.85
CA GLY A 96 -9.97 -22.01 49.91
C GLY A 96 -8.91 -21.10 49.29
N SER A 97 -7.85 -21.62 48.72
CA SER A 97 -6.87 -20.84 47.97
C SER A 97 -7.37 -20.55 46.55
N VAL A 98 -7.14 -19.34 46.06
CA VAL A 98 -7.41 -18.94 44.70
C VAL A 98 -6.11 -19.02 43.90
N GLY A 99 -6.05 -19.95 42.98
CA GLY A 99 -4.90 -20.14 42.07
C GLY A 99 -5.22 -19.63 40.69
N ILE A 100 -4.38 -18.78 40.15
CA ILE A 100 -4.36 -18.42 38.73
C ILE A 100 -3.15 -19.12 38.14
N ASN A 101 -3.37 -20.11 37.30
CA ASN A 101 -2.29 -20.85 36.63
C ASN A 101 -2.35 -20.46 35.14
N ASN A 102 -1.38 -19.70 34.68
CA ASN A 102 -1.18 -19.43 33.28
C ASN A 102 0.02 -20.21 32.75
N LYS A 103 -0.19 -21.13 31.84
CA LYS A 103 0.85 -21.80 31.09
C LYS A 103 0.87 -21.33 29.69
N PHE A 104 1.96 -20.71 29.27
CA PHE A 104 2.18 -20.30 27.90
C PHE A 104 3.20 -21.26 27.27
N THR A 105 2.85 -21.80 26.12
CA THR A 105 3.79 -22.56 25.30
C THR A 105 3.98 -21.79 23.99
N THR A 106 5.19 -21.29 23.76
CA THR A 106 5.52 -20.71 22.46
C THR A 106 5.68 -21.81 21.42
N SER A 107 5.54 -21.48 20.14
CA SER A 107 5.75 -22.38 19.01
C SER A 107 7.16 -23.01 18.99
N GLU A 108 8.13 -22.41 19.66
CA GLU A 108 9.48 -22.99 19.89
C GLU A 108 9.52 -24.00 21.04
N GLY A 109 8.39 -24.33 21.66
CA GLY A 109 8.29 -25.31 22.73
C GLY A 109 8.78 -24.80 24.10
N ILE A 110 8.96 -23.49 24.28
CA ILE A 110 9.33 -22.89 25.57
C ILE A 110 8.05 -22.72 26.39
N ASN A 111 8.00 -23.44 27.51
CA ASN A 111 6.88 -23.37 28.45
C ASN A 111 7.15 -22.28 29.50
N TYR A 112 6.33 -21.26 29.54
CA TYR A 112 6.28 -20.27 30.61
C TYR A 112 5.18 -20.68 31.60
N ASP A 113 5.56 -21.02 32.82
CA ASP A 113 4.63 -21.33 33.92
C ASP A 113 4.52 -20.10 34.84
N LEU A 114 3.42 -19.34 34.69
CA LEU A 114 3.14 -18.20 35.57
C LEU A 114 2.07 -18.60 36.59
N SER A 115 2.45 -19.37 37.57
CA SER A 115 1.55 -19.76 38.64
C SER A 115 1.56 -18.72 39.77
N LEU A 116 0.43 -18.05 39.99
CA LEU A 116 0.19 -17.18 41.13
C LEU A 116 -0.71 -17.90 42.13
N LYS A 117 -0.14 -18.37 43.23
CA LYS A 117 -0.91 -18.83 44.38
C LYS A 117 -1.10 -17.66 45.34
N MET A 118 -2.35 -17.20 45.50
CA MET A 118 -2.70 -16.21 46.49
C MET A 118 -3.65 -16.83 47.52
N HIS A 119 -3.28 -16.74 48.80
CA HIS A 119 -4.21 -16.99 49.91
C HIS A 119 -5.02 -15.70 50.10
N VAL A 120 -6.28 -15.70 49.69
CA VAL A 120 -7.15 -14.54 49.82
C VAL A 120 -8.16 -14.82 50.89
N ASP A 121 -7.98 -14.17 52.06
CA ASP A 121 -9.05 -14.13 53.03
C ASP A 121 -10.22 -13.29 52.56
N ARG A 122 -11.40 -13.88 52.49
CA ARG A 122 -12.63 -13.35 51.85
C ARG A 122 -13.11 -11.99 52.35
N ARG A 123 -12.45 -11.39 53.36
CA ARG A 123 -12.99 -10.21 54.07
C ARG A 123 -12.30 -8.87 53.84
N ALA A 124 -11.17 -8.80 53.15
CA ALA A 124 -10.51 -7.52 52.94
C ALA A 124 -9.69 -7.45 51.64
N VAL A 125 -10.29 -7.09 50.55
CA VAL A 125 -9.54 -6.55 49.37
C VAL A 125 -9.16 -5.11 49.72
N SER A 126 -7.95 -4.94 50.31
CA SER A 126 -7.42 -3.62 50.64
C SER A 126 -7.08 -2.82 49.38
N PRO A 127 -7.09 -1.47 49.44
CA PRO A 127 -6.69 -0.62 48.30
C PRO A 127 -5.27 -0.94 47.77
N SER A 128 -4.35 -1.31 48.67
CA SER A 128 -2.98 -1.74 48.33
C SER A 128 -2.93 -3.02 47.50
N MET A 129 -3.87 -3.93 47.70
CA MET A 129 -3.98 -5.17 46.93
C MET A 129 -4.48 -4.93 45.49
N ARG A 130 -5.39 -3.95 45.31
CA ARG A 130 -5.83 -3.51 43.98
C ARG A 130 -4.65 -2.89 43.19
N GLU A 131 -3.81 -2.10 43.84
CA GLU A 131 -2.66 -1.46 43.24
C GLU A 131 -1.58 -2.47 42.87
N MET A 132 -1.37 -3.47 43.70
CA MET A 132 -0.46 -4.59 43.43
C MET A 132 -0.95 -5.47 42.28
N LEU A 133 -2.26 -5.73 42.19
CA LEU A 133 -2.88 -6.45 41.07
C LEU A 133 -2.79 -5.64 39.76
N ARG A 134 -2.99 -4.32 39.87
CA ARG A 134 -2.84 -3.41 38.70
C ARG A 134 -1.39 -3.35 38.20
N GLY A 135 -0.42 -3.28 39.12
CA GLY A 135 1.01 -3.30 38.78
C GLY A 135 1.42 -4.60 38.11
N LYS A 136 0.94 -5.74 38.60
CA LYS A 136 1.17 -7.05 38.00
C LYS A 136 0.51 -7.18 36.64
N TYR A 137 -0.73 -6.67 36.48
CA TYR A 137 -1.43 -6.64 35.19
C TYR A 137 -0.67 -5.81 34.15
N LEU A 138 -0.14 -4.65 34.54
CA LEU A 138 0.65 -3.79 33.63
C LEU A 138 1.99 -4.45 33.27
N TYR A 139 2.63 -5.17 34.21
CA TYR A 139 3.84 -5.93 33.92
C TYR A 139 3.56 -7.11 32.97
N GLN A 140 2.45 -7.83 33.19
CA GLN A 140 2.02 -8.91 32.31
C GLN A 140 1.65 -8.38 30.92
N LYS A 141 1.01 -7.20 30.83
CA LYS A 141 0.73 -6.55 29.56
C LYS A 141 2.00 -6.19 28.80
N GLY A 142 3.05 -5.73 29.49
CA GLY A 142 4.35 -5.45 28.86
C GLY A 142 5.03 -6.72 28.30
N LEU A 143 4.94 -7.84 29.02
CA LEU A 143 5.40 -9.16 28.52
C LEU A 143 4.53 -9.64 27.35
N LEU A 144 3.22 -9.37 27.38
CA LEU A 144 2.31 -9.69 26.29
C LEU A 144 2.68 -8.91 25.02
N ASP A 145 3.01 -7.63 25.14
CA ASP A 145 3.44 -6.80 24.01
C ASP A 145 4.73 -7.35 23.36
N GLU A 146 5.66 -7.90 24.16
CA GLU A 146 6.89 -8.54 23.68
C GLU A 146 6.59 -9.89 22.97
N VAL A 147 5.66 -10.67 23.50
CA VAL A 147 5.19 -11.92 22.90
C VAL A 147 4.42 -11.63 21.60
N ILE A 148 3.58 -10.59 21.57
CA ILE A 148 2.87 -10.16 20.35
C ILE A 148 3.87 -9.78 19.26
N LEU A 149 4.93 -9.04 19.58
CA LEU A 149 5.98 -8.70 18.63
C LEU A 149 6.71 -9.94 18.10
N SER A 150 6.87 -10.98 18.92
CA SER A 150 7.45 -12.24 18.44
C SER A 150 6.50 -13.04 17.55
N ILE A 151 5.20 -13.05 17.86
CA ILE A 151 4.16 -13.69 17.03
C ILE A 151 4.02 -13.00 15.68
N ILE A 152 4.07 -11.65 15.64
CA ILE A 152 4.03 -10.88 14.38
C ILE A 152 5.23 -11.21 13.48
N ASN A 153 6.36 -11.59 14.06
CA ASN A 153 7.54 -12.02 13.30
C ASN A 153 7.52 -13.50 12.91
N GLU A 154 6.58 -14.28 13.39
CA GLU A 154 6.44 -15.69 13.05
C GLU A 154 5.57 -15.88 11.82
N SER A 155 6.01 -16.76 10.91
CA SER A 155 5.24 -17.07 9.71
C SER A 155 3.98 -17.86 10.07
N SER A 156 2.85 -17.35 9.62
CA SER A 156 1.57 -18.03 9.79
C SER A 156 1.48 -19.33 9.00
N ASP A 157 0.91 -20.36 9.62
CA ASP A 157 0.57 -21.62 8.94
C ASP A 157 -0.83 -21.61 8.31
N ARG A 158 -1.59 -20.53 8.50
CA ARG A 158 -2.93 -20.38 7.92
C ARG A 158 -2.87 -20.23 6.39
N PRO A 159 -3.82 -20.84 5.67
CA PRO A 159 -3.88 -20.70 4.21
C PRO A 159 -4.20 -19.26 3.80
N ILE A 160 -3.59 -18.79 2.71
CA ILE A 160 -3.75 -17.42 2.21
C ILE A 160 -5.20 -16.95 2.04
N PRO A 161 -6.17 -17.77 1.56
CA PRO A 161 -7.56 -17.31 1.47
C PRO A 161 -8.21 -16.94 2.81
N GLU A 162 -7.68 -17.44 3.93
CA GLU A 162 -8.15 -17.07 5.27
C GLU A 162 -7.42 -15.84 5.83
N ARG A 163 -6.16 -15.62 5.43
CA ARG A 163 -5.32 -14.48 5.85
C ARG A 163 -5.61 -13.22 5.02
N ALA A 164 -5.98 -13.41 3.78
CA ALA A 164 -6.28 -12.38 2.80
C ALA A 164 -7.51 -12.80 2.00
N ASP A 165 -8.69 -12.63 2.58
CA ASP A 165 -9.94 -12.92 1.89
C ASP A 165 -10.13 -12.01 0.68
N SER A 166 -10.64 -12.57 -0.43
CA SER A 166 -10.80 -11.84 -1.69
C SER A 166 -11.70 -10.61 -1.57
N ALA A 167 -12.78 -10.68 -0.79
CA ALA A 167 -13.68 -9.55 -0.57
C ALA A 167 -13.02 -8.46 0.30
N GLU A 168 -12.24 -8.87 1.28
CA GLU A 168 -11.47 -7.97 2.14
C GLU A 168 -10.38 -7.24 1.38
N VAL A 169 -9.59 -7.97 0.60
CA VAL A 169 -8.56 -7.39 -0.28
C VAL A 169 -9.16 -6.39 -1.26
N ALA A 170 -10.32 -6.72 -1.88
CA ALA A 170 -11.02 -5.80 -2.77
C ALA A 170 -11.47 -4.51 -2.04
N ARG A 171 -11.99 -4.64 -0.83
CA ARG A 171 -12.42 -3.52 0.01
C ARG A 171 -11.26 -2.61 0.41
N TYR A 172 -10.14 -3.20 0.85
CA TYR A 172 -8.93 -2.45 1.22
C TYR A 172 -8.32 -1.76 0.01
N LEU A 173 -8.21 -2.45 -1.13
CA LEU A 173 -7.74 -1.85 -2.37
C LEU A 173 -8.58 -0.63 -2.75
N ARG A 174 -9.91 -0.76 -2.75
CA ARG A 174 -10.81 0.36 -3.06
C ARG A 174 -10.57 1.52 -2.12
N SER A 175 -10.58 1.28 -0.81
CA SER A 175 -10.37 2.31 0.19
C SER A 175 -9.03 3.01 0.06
N GLU A 176 -7.94 2.26 -0.13
CA GLU A 176 -6.60 2.86 -0.20
C GLU A 176 -6.32 3.56 -1.52
N LEU A 177 -6.88 3.06 -2.63
CA LEU A 177 -6.81 3.75 -3.92
C LEU A 177 -7.60 5.06 -3.89
N ASP A 178 -8.81 5.05 -3.35
CA ASP A 178 -9.65 6.24 -3.20
C ASP A 178 -8.98 7.28 -2.28
N ASN A 179 -8.36 6.86 -1.17
CA ASN A 179 -7.59 7.73 -0.27
C ASN A 179 -6.41 8.42 -0.96
N ASN A 180 -5.82 7.77 -1.97
CA ASN A 180 -4.75 8.35 -2.80
C ASN A 180 -5.27 9.04 -4.07
N GLY A 181 -6.59 9.26 -4.21
CA GLY A 181 -7.22 9.94 -5.33
C GLY A 181 -7.28 9.12 -6.62
N LEU A 182 -7.16 7.81 -6.53
CA LEU A 182 -7.17 6.88 -7.66
C LEU A 182 -8.54 6.19 -7.79
N THR A 183 -9.55 6.94 -8.24
CA THR A 183 -10.97 6.51 -8.29
C THR A 183 -11.33 5.72 -9.56
N MET A 184 -10.35 5.13 -10.22
CA MET A 184 -10.54 4.37 -11.47
C MET A 184 -10.84 2.89 -11.20
N PRO A 185 -11.40 2.16 -12.21
CA PRO A 185 -11.56 0.71 -12.11
C PRO A 185 -10.21 -0.01 -12.05
N PHE A 186 -10.14 -1.03 -11.23
CA PHE A 186 -8.98 -1.90 -11.11
C PHE A 186 -9.42 -3.37 -11.05
N GLU A 187 -8.52 -4.23 -11.45
CA GLU A 187 -8.63 -5.68 -11.34
C GLU A 187 -7.44 -6.22 -10.56
N PHE A 188 -7.63 -7.28 -9.80
CA PHE A 188 -6.58 -7.82 -8.95
C PHE A 188 -6.54 -9.34 -8.93
N ALA A 189 -5.37 -9.87 -8.58
CA ALA A 189 -5.16 -11.29 -8.34
C ALA A 189 -4.12 -11.50 -7.26
N VAL A 190 -4.29 -12.53 -6.46
CA VAL A 190 -3.26 -13.04 -5.57
C VAL A 190 -2.62 -14.26 -6.20
N VAL A 191 -1.29 -14.23 -6.28
CA VAL A 191 -0.49 -15.30 -6.87
C VAL A 191 0.56 -15.78 -5.89
N ASN A 192 0.93 -17.06 -6.01
CA ASN A 192 2.04 -17.62 -5.26
C ASN A 192 3.39 -17.25 -5.93
N ARG A 193 4.50 -17.69 -5.34
CA ARG A 193 5.86 -17.46 -5.83
C ARG A 193 6.11 -17.94 -7.27
N VAL A 194 5.45 -18.99 -7.69
CA VAL A 194 5.59 -19.54 -9.07
C VAL A 194 4.64 -18.86 -10.07
N GLY A 195 3.84 -17.89 -9.63
CA GLY A 195 2.91 -17.15 -10.47
C GLY A 195 1.55 -17.83 -10.64
N ALA A 196 1.28 -18.93 -9.93
CA ALA A 196 -0.03 -19.57 -9.96
C ALA A 196 -1.04 -18.75 -9.16
N TYR A 197 -2.24 -18.59 -9.72
CA TYR A 197 -3.32 -17.83 -9.09
C TYR A 197 -3.88 -18.61 -7.89
N VAL A 198 -3.98 -17.95 -6.74
CA VAL A 198 -4.76 -18.41 -5.60
C VAL A 198 -6.22 -18.01 -5.82
N TYR A 199 -6.44 -16.75 -6.13
CA TYR A 199 -7.72 -16.20 -6.59
C TYR A 199 -7.49 -14.95 -7.43
N LYS A 200 -8.52 -14.52 -8.17
CA LYS A 200 -8.49 -13.32 -8.99
C LYS A 200 -9.90 -12.73 -9.16
N SER A 201 -10.00 -11.44 -9.41
CA SER A 201 -11.24 -10.79 -9.83
C SER A 201 -11.71 -11.29 -11.19
N ALA A 202 -13.01 -11.16 -11.48
CA ALA A 202 -13.65 -11.78 -12.65
C ALA A 202 -13.06 -11.32 -13.99
N GLU A 203 -12.70 -10.04 -14.08
CA GLU A 203 -12.19 -9.40 -15.29
C GLU A 203 -10.66 -9.27 -15.31
N PHE A 204 -9.96 -9.90 -14.36
CA PHE A 204 -8.51 -9.89 -14.35
C PHE A 204 -7.95 -10.63 -15.57
N ARG A 205 -7.63 -9.87 -16.62
CA ARG A 205 -7.05 -10.33 -17.89
C ARG A 205 -5.90 -9.40 -18.28
N PRO A 206 -4.74 -9.48 -17.63
CA PRO A 206 -3.63 -8.65 -18.01
C PRO A 206 -3.24 -8.93 -19.47
N SER A 207 -3.11 -7.87 -20.26
CA SER A 207 -2.62 -7.99 -21.63
C SER A 207 -1.14 -8.36 -21.59
N VAL A 208 -0.76 -9.43 -22.27
CA VAL A 208 0.65 -9.87 -22.40
C VAL A 208 1.54 -8.80 -23.06
N LYS A 209 0.92 -7.83 -23.74
CA LYS A 209 1.64 -6.78 -24.48
C LYS A 209 1.79 -5.46 -23.72
N ASP A 210 1.05 -5.25 -22.66
CA ASP A 210 1.06 -3.97 -21.92
C ASP A 210 1.20 -4.21 -20.42
N ASP A 211 2.45 -4.36 -20.00
CA ASP A 211 2.84 -4.53 -18.61
C ASP A 211 2.84 -3.20 -17.84
N SER A 212 2.61 -2.07 -18.55
CA SER A 212 2.69 -0.72 -17.97
C SER A 212 1.59 -0.40 -16.95
N GLY A 213 0.48 -1.15 -17.00
CA GLY A 213 -0.67 -1.01 -16.10
C GLY A 213 -0.67 -1.98 -14.92
N MET A 214 0.34 -2.85 -14.78
CA MET A 214 0.40 -3.85 -13.72
C MET A 214 1.33 -3.43 -12.60
N PHE A 215 0.84 -3.59 -11.36
CA PHE A 215 1.60 -3.34 -10.13
C PHE A 215 1.61 -4.60 -9.28
N VAL A 216 2.73 -4.83 -8.59
CA VAL A 216 2.93 -6.03 -7.78
C VAL A 216 3.40 -5.62 -6.40
N GLN A 217 2.76 -6.15 -5.37
CA GLN A 217 3.12 -5.97 -3.96
C GLN A 217 3.26 -7.33 -3.29
N THR A 218 4.29 -7.51 -2.48
CA THR A 218 4.44 -8.70 -1.64
C THR A 218 3.41 -8.63 -0.51
N LEU A 219 2.64 -9.70 -0.33
CA LEU A 219 1.80 -9.89 0.84
C LEU A 219 2.62 -10.62 1.91
N PHE A 220 2.48 -10.19 3.16
CA PHE A 220 3.17 -10.82 4.30
C PHE A 220 4.69 -10.97 4.08
N PRO A 221 5.45 -9.85 4.03
CA PRO A 221 6.88 -9.87 3.72
C PRO A 221 7.73 -10.63 4.75
N ASN A 222 7.18 -10.87 5.96
CA ASN A 222 7.82 -11.65 7.02
C ASN A 222 7.68 -13.16 6.82
N ASP A 223 6.82 -13.59 5.89
CA ASP A 223 6.70 -15.01 5.56
C ASP A 223 7.99 -15.57 4.95
N PRO A 224 8.32 -16.85 5.20
CA PRO A 224 9.46 -17.51 4.56
C PRO A 224 9.36 -17.43 3.04
N LYS A 225 10.51 -17.34 2.36
CA LYS A 225 10.58 -17.19 0.90
C LYS A 225 9.81 -18.27 0.10
N ASN A 226 9.63 -19.46 0.66
CA ASN A 226 8.86 -20.53 0.03
C ASN A 226 7.35 -20.37 0.15
N LYS A 227 6.87 -19.53 1.10
CA LYS A 227 5.46 -19.21 1.35
C LYS A 227 5.06 -17.80 0.90
N MET A 228 5.91 -17.09 0.14
CA MET A 228 5.61 -15.74 -0.33
C MET A 228 4.47 -15.70 -1.34
N TYR A 229 3.59 -14.74 -1.17
CA TYR A 229 2.49 -14.42 -2.07
C TYR A 229 2.55 -12.98 -2.53
N TYR A 230 2.00 -12.72 -3.71
CA TYR A 230 2.04 -11.41 -4.33
C TYR A 230 0.62 -10.98 -4.73
N LEU A 231 0.30 -9.76 -4.38
CA LEU A 231 -0.88 -9.06 -4.87
C LEU A 231 -0.51 -8.38 -6.19
N LYS A 232 -1.19 -8.76 -7.26
CA LYS A 232 -1.09 -8.11 -8.57
C LYS A 232 -2.34 -7.28 -8.79
N VAL A 233 -2.15 -6.02 -9.15
CA VAL A 233 -3.25 -5.10 -9.48
C VAL A 233 -3.04 -4.54 -10.87
N TYR A 234 -4.07 -4.57 -11.67
CA TYR A 234 -4.09 -4.12 -13.06
C TYR A 234 -5.12 -3.01 -13.26
N PHE A 235 -4.73 -1.96 -13.98
CA PHE A 235 -5.57 -0.81 -14.28
C PHE A 235 -5.86 -0.74 -15.78
N PRO A 236 -7.02 -1.23 -16.24
CA PRO A 236 -7.34 -1.31 -17.68
C PRO A 236 -7.44 0.06 -18.36
N THR A 237 -7.83 1.11 -17.62
CA THR A 237 -8.04 2.46 -18.13
C THR A 237 -6.95 3.46 -17.71
N LYS A 238 -5.76 2.97 -17.32
CA LYS A 238 -4.64 3.82 -16.87
C LYS A 238 -4.29 4.91 -17.87
N SER A 239 -4.17 4.55 -19.15
CA SER A 239 -3.79 5.49 -20.20
C SER A 239 -4.81 6.64 -20.35
N ASP A 240 -6.09 6.32 -20.33
CA ASP A 240 -7.17 7.31 -20.45
C ASP A 240 -7.19 8.24 -19.24
N TYR A 241 -7.04 7.68 -18.03
CA TYR A 241 -6.97 8.45 -16.79
C TYR A 241 -5.82 9.46 -16.80
N ILE A 242 -4.62 9.05 -17.24
CA ILE A 242 -3.47 9.95 -17.36
C ILE A 242 -3.73 11.04 -18.40
N PHE A 243 -4.30 10.70 -19.56
CA PHE A 243 -4.63 11.66 -20.61
C PHE A 243 -5.66 12.69 -20.14
N ASP A 244 -6.75 12.27 -19.52
CA ASP A 244 -7.79 13.16 -19.01
C ASP A 244 -7.23 14.12 -17.96
N SER A 245 -6.38 13.61 -17.07
CA SER A 245 -5.72 14.44 -16.05
C SER A 245 -4.84 15.56 -16.63
N ILE A 246 -4.25 15.36 -17.82
CA ILE A 246 -3.46 16.38 -18.52
C ILE A 246 -4.38 17.37 -19.23
N ARG A 247 -5.48 16.91 -19.82
CA ARG A 247 -6.44 17.74 -20.55
C ARG A 247 -7.10 18.83 -19.69
N PHE A 248 -7.31 18.57 -18.40
CA PHE A 248 -7.84 19.57 -17.45
C PHE A 248 -6.84 20.65 -17.04
N MET A 249 -5.55 20.53 -17.40
CA MET A 249 -4.51 21.50 -17.05
C MET A 249 -4.07 22.40 -18.20
N ILE A 250 -4.57 22.15 -19.41
CA ILE A 250 -4.33 22.97 -20.62
C ILE A 250 -5.56 23.82 -20.89
#